data_6c4fbe183373949b582961f05586d0f5
#
_entry.id   6c4fbe183373949b582961f05586d0f5
#
_cell.length_a   1.000
_cell.length_b   1.000
_cell.length_c   1.000
_cell.angle_alpha   90.00
_cell.angle_beta   90.00
_cell.angle_gamma   90.00
#
_symmetry.space_group_name_H-M   'P 1'
#
loop_
_entity.id
_entity.type
_entity.pdbx_description
1 polymer ?
#
loop_
_entity_poly.entity_id
_entity_poly.type
_entity_poly.pdbx_seq_one_letter_code
_entity_poly.pdbx_strand_id
1 'polypeptide(L)'
;MAQPPSGQPTASPTPAIRRARTADIRGIRALVAPLAKRRVLVSKEAVTYYEAVHEFRVAEVDGRIVGCGALHVMWEDLAEVRTLAVAPDQLGTGLGGRILEELVEDARALGVSRVFCLTFETRFFERHGFVAIEGQAVTPEVYAELLRSYDEGVAEFLDLERVKPNTLGNTRMLRAL
;
A
#
# COMPACT_ATOMS: atom_id res chain seq x y z
N MET A 1 52.78 12.32 16.63
CA MET A 1 51.82 11.94 15.52
C MET A 1 50.51 11.56 16.18
N ALA A 2 49.52 12.41 16.12
CA ALA A 2 48.18 12.16 16.67
C ALA A 2 47.32 11.51 15.57
N GLN A 3 46.71 10.35 15.87
CA GLN A 3 45.71 9.71 14.99
C GLN A 3 44.47 10.59 14.93
N PRO A 4 43.86 10.75 13.72
CA PRO A 4 42.55 11.43 13.60
C PRO A 4 41.46 10.56 14.24
N PRO A 5 40.40 11.17 14.82
CA PRO A 5 39.32 10.44 15.43
C PRO A 5 38.57 9.62 14.37
N SER A 6 38.38 8.35 14.66
CA SER A 6 37.55 7.41 13.92
C SER A 6 36.13 7.97 13.84
N GLY A 7 35.66 8.29 12.61
CA GLY A 7 34.32 8.76 12.37
C GLY A 7 33.31 7.72 12.84
N GLN A 8 32.44 8.11 13.74
CA GLN A 8 31.25 7.33 14.12
C GLN A 8 30.38 7.15 12.88
N PRO A 9 29.81 5.97 12.64
CA PRO A 9 28.84 5.79 11.57
C PRO A 9 27.65 6.70 11.88
N THR A 10 27.43 7.71 11.04
CA THR A 10 26.22 8.53 11.09
C THR A 10 25.04 7.62 10.84
N ALA A 11 24.19 7.43 11.85
CA ALA A 11 22.94 6.69 11.70
C ALA A 11 22.15 7.31 10.54
N SER A 12 21.79 6.48 9.56
CA SER A 12 20.95 6.94 8.45
C SER A 12 19.66 7.57 8.99
N PRO A 13 19.24 8.73 8.49
CA PRO A 13 18.06 9.41 8.99
C PRO A 13 16.84 8.49 8.88
N THR A 14 16.06 8.41 9.95
CA THR A 14 14.82 7.63 9.97
C THR A 14 13.81 8.29 9.03
N PRO A 15 13.25 7.56 8.02
CA PRO A 15 12.29 8.14 7.11
C PRO A 15 11.08 8.73 7.83
N ALA A 16 10.72 9.97 7.51
CA ALA A 16 9.51 10.62 7.98
C ALA A 16 8.31 10.13 7.14
N ILE A 17 7.24 9.65 7.80
CA ILE A 17 6.01 9.24 7.13
C ILE A 17 5.01 10.38 7.24
N ARG A 18 4.40 10.75 6.10
CA ARG A 18 3.44 11.82 5.99
C ARG A 18 2.40 11.55 4.90
N ARG A 19 1.33 12.33 4.88
CA ARG A 19 0.39 12.33 3.75
C ARG A 19 1.09 12.80 2.48
N ALA A 20 0.74 12.18 1.35
CA ALA A 20 1.28 12.59 0.06
C ALA A 20 0.72 13.95 -0.39
N ARG A 21 1.51 14.61 -1.22
CA ARG A 21 1.16 15.84 -1.94
C ARG A 21 1.24 15.57 -3.45
N THR A 22 0.65 16.42 -4.25
CA THR A 22 0.71 16.27 -5.71
C THR A 22 2.15 16.22 -6.25
N ALA A 23 3.08 16.94 -5.63
CA ALA A 23 4.49 16.91 -5.97
C ALA A 23 5.16 15.54 -5.78
N ASP A 24 4.64 14.70 -4.87
CA ASP A 24 5.20 13.38 -4.56
C ASP A 24 4.84 12.32 -5.61
N ILE A 25 3.83 12.57 -6.44
CA ILE A 25 3.35 11.58 -7.42
C ILE A 25 4.45 11.10 -8.36
N ARG A 26 5.37 11.97 -8.77
CA ARG A 26 6.51 11.55 -9.59
C ARG A 26 7.42 10.57 -8.85
N GLY A 27 7.70 10.83 -7.57
CA GLY A 27 8.48 9.94 -6.71
C GLY A 27 7.79 8.61 -6.45
N ILE A 28 6.48 8.62 -6.14
CA ILE A 28 5.67 7.41 -5.98
C ILE A 28 5.74 6.56 -7.25
N ARG A 29 5.48 7.13 -8.42
CA ARG A 29 5.52 6.42 -9.70
C ARG A 29 6.91 5.85 -10.00
N ALA A 30 7.97 6.59 -9.74
CA ALA A 30 9.34 6.10 -9.91
C ALA A 30 9.63 4.91 -8.98
N LEU A 31 9.14 4.94 -7.74
CA LEU A 31 9.28 3.87 -6.76
C LEU A 31 8.54 2.60 -7.17
N VAL A 32 7.31 2.71 -7.69
CA VAL A 32 6.47 1.55 -8.01
C VAL A 32 6.71 0.97 -9.41
N ALA A 33 7.27 1.74 -10.35
CA ALA A 33 7.48 1.32 -11.73
C ALA A 33 8.26 -0.02 -11.89
N PRO A 34 9.35 -0.27 -11.13
CA PRO A 34 10.04 -1.57 -11.19
C PRO A 34 9.18 -2.74 -10.71
N LEU A 35 8.29 -2.52 -9.72
CA LEU A 35 7.38 -3.53 -9.18
C LEU A 35 6.26 -3.84 -10.16
N ALA A 36 5.74 -2.83 -10.85
CA ALA A 36 4.75 -2.99 -11.91
C ALA A 36 5.32 -3.79 -13.10
N LYS A 37 6.56 -3.50 -13.53
CA LYS A 37 7.24 -4.30 -14.57
C LYS A 37 7.40 -5.78 -14.19
N ARG A 38 7.58 -6.07 -12.91
CA ARG A 38 7.68 -7.44 -12.37
C ARG A 38 6.32 -8.06 -12.06
N ARG A 39 5.21 -7.38 -12.35
CA ARG A 39 3.83 -7.79 -12.02
C ARG A 39 3.58 -8.05 -10.52
N VAL A 40 4.34 -7.39 -9.65
CA VAL A 40 4.12 -7.40 -8.20
C VAL A 40 3.03 -6.40 -7.83
N LEU A 41 2.96 -5.28 -8.57
CA LEU A 41 1.90 -4.28 -8.46
C LEU A 41 1.24 -4.05 -9.82
N VAL A 42 -0.03 -3.64 -9.78
CA VAL A 42 -0.76 -3.25 -10.99
C VAL A 42 -0.21 -1.93 -11.53
N SER A 43 0.03 -1.88 -12.84
CA SER A 43 0.40 -0.63 -13.52
C SER A 43 -0.82 0.28 -13.60
N LYS A 44 -0.67 1.55 -13.21
CA LYS A 44 -1.71 2.57 -13.27
C LYS A 44 -1.25 3.76 -14.09
N GLU A 45 -2.19 4.41 -14.76
CA GLU A 45 -1.95 5.67 -15.46
C GLU A 45 -1.62 6.81 -14.49
N ALA A 46 -0.88 7.82 -14.98
CA ALA A 46 -0.47 8.94 -14.14
C ALA A 46 -1.66 9.66 -13.49
N VAL A 47 -2.75 9.83 -14.23
CA VAL A 47 -3.96 10.51 -13.77
C VAL A 47 -4.55 9.82 -12.54
N THR A 48 -4.58 8.49 -12.51
CA THR A 48 -5.09 7.71 -11.37
C THR A 48 -4.33 8.03 -10.07
N TYR A 49 -3.01 8.23 -10.14
CA TYR A 49 -2.25 8.62 -8.95
C TYR A 49 -2.58 10.04 -8.48
N TYR A 50 -2.82 10.98 -9.40
CA TYR A 50 -3.20 12.35 -9.04
C TYR A 50 -4.60 12.40 -8.43
N GLU A 51 -5.57 11.68 -8.98
CA GLU A 51 -6.93 11.57 -8.46
C GLU A 51 -6.96 10.96 -7.05
N ALA A 52 -6.12 9.95 -6.80
CA ALA A 52 -6.01 9.24 -5.53
C ALA A 52 -4.93 9.79 -4.59
N VAL A 53 -4.37 10.99 -4.83
CA VAL A 53 -3.23 11.51 -4.02
C VAL A 53 -3.52 11.56 -2.52
N HIS A 54 -4.74 11.83 -2.14
CA HIS A 54 -5.20 11.93 -0.75
C HIS A 54 -5.24 10.57 -0.02
N GLU A 55 -5.24 9.46 -0.75
CA GLU A 55 -5.19 8.10 -0.22
C GLU A 55 -3.77 7.69 0.22
N PHE A 56 -2.74 8.39 -0.28
CA PHE A 56 -1.35 7.98 -0.09
C PHE A 56 -0.71 8.52 1.18
N ARG A 57 0.03 7.64 1.85
CA ARG A 57 1.13 7.94 2.75
C ARG A 57 2.46 7.75 2.02
N VAL A 58 3.42 8.63 2.29
CA VAL A 58 4.77 8.54 1.75
C VAL A 58 5.80 8.58 2.86
N ALA A 59 6.89 7.86 2.68
CA ALA A 59 8.08 7.96 3.50
C ALA A 59 9.18 8.69 2.72
N GLU A 60 9.76 9.71 3.32
CA GLU A 60 10.75 10.60 2.70
C GLU A 60 12.06 10.62 3.47
N VAL A 61 13.18 10.59 2.74
CA VAL A 61 14.53 10.84 3.25
C VAL A 61 15.21 11.80 2.28
N ASP A 62 15.69 12.93 2.78
CA ASP A 62 16.44 13.93 2.01
C ASP A 62 15.77 14.33 0.68
N GLY A 63 14.45 14.53 0.71
CA GLY A 63 13.65 14.89 -0.47
C GLY A 63 13.34 13.74 -1.43
N ARG A 64 13.81 12.52 -1.16
CA ARG A 64 13.52 11.31 -1.95
C ARG A 64 12.39 10.51 -1.32
N ILE A 65 11.40 10.13 -2.11
CA ILE A 65 10.37 9.17 -1.69
C ILE A 65 10.99 7.77 -1.67
N VAL A 66 11.03 7.19 -0.48
CA VAL A 66 11.63 5.86 -0.21
C VAL A 66 10.62 4.80 0.18
N GLY A 67 9.36 5.20 0.35
CA GLY A 67 8.25 4.29 0.63
C GLY A 67 6.93 4.97 0.33
N CYS A 68 5.92 4.18 0.02
CA CYS A 68 4.55 4.64 -0.13
C CYS A 68 3.55 3.52 0.16
N GLY A 69 2.30 3.90 0.38
CA GLY A 69 1.15 3.02 0.45
C GLY A 69 -0.11 3.85 0.35
N ALA A 70 -1.21 3.27 -0.09
CA ALA A 70 -2.50 3.93 -0.21
C ALA A 70 -3.59 3.16 0.54
N LEU A 71 -4.55 3.91 1.09
CA LEU A 71 -5.77 3.38 1.69
C LEU A 71 -6.96 3.83 0.87
N HIS A 72 -7.64 2.90 0.23
CA HIS A 72 -8.85 3.17 -0.57
C HIS A 72 -10.10 2.69 0.18
N VAL A 73 -11.02 3.59 0.47
CA VAL A 73 -12.30 3.25 1.09
C VAL A 73 -13.20 2.59 0.04
N MET A 74 -13.67 1.38 0.35
CA MET A 74 -14.54 0.60 -0.53
C MET A 74 -16.00 0.62 -0.08
N TRP A 75 -16.22 0.60 1.23
CA TRP A 75 -17.54 0.62 1.86
C TRP A 75 -17.46 1.28 3.24
N GLU A 76 -18.61 1.46 3.90
CA GLU A 76 -18.68 2.13 5.22
C GLU A 76 -17.79 1.50 6.28
N ASP A 77 -17.53 0.19 6.19
CA ASP A 77 -16.76 -0.58 7.15
C ASP A 77 -15.49 -1.24 6.55
N LEU A 78 -15.24 -1.04 5.25
CA LEU A 78 -14.19 -1.74 4.49
C LEU A 78 -13.32 -0.78 3.70
N ALA A 79 -12.01 -0.92 3.85
CA ALA A 79 -11.02 -0.26 2.99
C ALA A 79 -9.98 -1.27 2.48
N GLU A 80 -9.24 -0.90 1.46
CA GLU A 80 -8.15 -1.68 0.87
C GLU A 80 -6.82 -0.96 1.01
N VAL A 81 -5.79 -1.66 1.50
CA VAL A 81 -4.40 -1.22 1.39
C VAL A 81 -3.86 -1.59 0.02
N ARG A 82 -3.43 -0.57 -0.72
CA ARG A 82 -2.92 -0.67 -2.09
C ARG A 82 -1.52 -0.10 -2.21
N THR A 83 -0.79 -0.52 -3.25
CA THR A 83 0.45 0.12 -3.69
C THR A 83 1.48 0.29 -2.55
N LEU A 84 1.49 -0.66 -1.59
CA LEU A 84 2.48 -0.65 -0.52
C LEU A 84 3.84 -1.05 -1.10
N ALA A 85 4.79 -0.13 -1.07
CA ALA A 85 6.12 -0.30 -1.65
C ALA A 85 7.19 0.44 -0.83
N VAL A 86 8.38 -0.13 -0.77
CA VAL A 86 9.57 0.50 -0.21
C VAL A 86 10.75 0.38 -1.17
N ALA A 87 11.65 1.34 -1.13
CA ALA A 87 12.86 1.34 -1.94
C ALA A 87 13.77 0.16 -1.54
N PRO A 88 14.55 -0.43 -2.48
CA PRO A 88 15.39 -1.58 -2.20
C PRO A 88 16.36 -1.38 -1.03
N ASP A 89 16.89 -0.17 -0.86
CA ASP A 89 17.80 0.22 0.23
C ASP A 89 17.08 0.38 1.59
N GLN A 90 15.76 0.32 1.61
CA GLN A 90 14.93 0.37 2.82
C GLN A 90 14.29 -0.98 3.17
N LEU A 91 14.56 -2.02 2.40
CA LEU A 91 14.08 -3.37 2.71
C LEU A 91 14.70 -3.88 4.02
N GLY A 92 13.89 -4.54 4.84
CA GLY A 92 14.33 -5.07 6.13
C GLY A 92 14.47 -4.04 7.26
N THR A 93 14.25 -2.74 7.02
CA THR A 93 14.33 -1.67 8.04
C THR A 93 13.04 -1.52 8.88
N GLY A 94 11.97 -2.26 8.54
CA GLY A 94 10.65 -2.11 9.15
C GLY A 94 9.81 -0.97 8.56
N LEU A 95 10.32 -0.23 7.56
CA LEU A 95 9.62 0.91 6.98
C LEU A 95 8.25 0.53 6.39
N GLY A 96 8.14 -0.59 5.69
CA GLY A 96 6.88 -1.07 5.13
C GLY A 96 5.81 -1.29 6.20
N GLY A 97 6.20 -1.87 7.34
CA GLY A 97 5.30 -2.07 8.49
C GLY A 97 4.85 -0.75 9.09
N ARG A 98 5.74 0.23 9.23
CA ARG A 98 5.39 1.57 9.72
C ARG A 98 4.38 2.27 8.81
N ILE A 99 4.58 2.19 7.49
CA ILE A 99 3.61 2.76 6.52
C ILE A 99 2.27 2.05 6.62
N LEU A 100 2.26 0.72 6.72
CA LEU A 100 1.03 -0.07 6.86
C LEU A 100 0.25 0.31 8.12
N GLU A 101 0.91 0.47 9.27
CA GLU A 101 0.22 0.87 10.52
C GLU A 101 -0.33 2.31 10.42
N GLU A 102 0.36 3.25 9.76
CA GLU A 102 -0.20 4.58 9.48
C GLU A 102 -1.47 4.52 8.62
N LEU A 103 -1.52 3.64 7.62
CA LEU A 103 -2.73 3.43 6.81
C LEU A 103 -3.86 2.79 7.63
N VAL A 104 -3.52 1.88 8.54
CA VAL A 104 -4.50 1.27 9.47
C VAL A 104 -5.05 2.31 10.43
N GLU A 105 -4.22 3.22 10.94
CA GLU A 105 -4.71 4.34 11.78
C GLU A 105 -5.61 5.30 10.98
N ASP A 106 -5.29 5.57 9.71
CA ASP A 106 -6.18 6.32 8.81
C ASP A 106 -7.53 5.61 8.65
N ALA A 107 -7.53 4.28 8.49
CA ALA A 107 -8.77 3.50 8.41
C ALA A 107 -9.62 3.64 9.67
N ARG A 108 -9.01 3.51 10.86
CA ARG A 108 -9.69 3.72 12.14
C ARG A 108 -10.27 5.12 12.27
N ALA A 109 -9.50 6.14 11.88
CA ALA A 109 -9.94 7.53 11.92
C ALA A 109 -11.13 7.81 10.99
N LEU A 110 -11.27 7.06 9.89
CA LEU A 110 -12.40 7.10 8.97
C LEU A 110 -13.61 6.29 9.44
N GLY A 111 -13.49 5.52 10.55
CA GLY A 111 -14.55 4.64 11.04
C GLY A 111 -14.61 3.27 10.36
N VAL A 112 -13.61 2.93 9.54
CA VAL A 112 -13.48 1.63 8.89
C VAL A 112 -13.07 0.60 9.94
N SER A 113 -13.73 -0.56 9.94
CA SER A 113 -13.48 -1.65 10.90
C SER A 113 -12.76 -2.86 10.29
N ARG A 114 -12.60 -2.89 8.97
CA ARG A 114 -11.94 -3.99 8.25
C ARG A 114 -11.05 -3.44 7.14
N VAL A 115 -9.84 -3.99 7.03
CA VAL A 115 -8.90 -3.64 5.96
C VAL A 115 -8.54 -4.87 5.16
N PHE A 116 -8.72 -4.78 3.84
CA PHE A 116 -8.42 -5.81 2.86
C PHE A 116 -7.07 -5.52 2.18
N CYS A 117 -6.40 -6.54 1.70
CA CYS A 117 -5.34 -6.41 0.69
C CYS A 117 -5.28 -7.63 -0.23
N LEU A 118 -4.72 -7.43 -1.41
CA LEU A 118 -4.37 -8.48 -2.36
C LEU A 118 -2.85 -8.50 -2.50
N THR A 119 -2.20 -9.63 -2.14
CA THR A 119 -0.74 -9.63 -1.95
C THR A 119 -0.06 -10.95 -2.32
N PHE A 120 1.22 -10.87 -2.71
CA PHE A 120 2.16 -11.99 -2.75
C PHE A 120 2.93 -12.13 -1.41
N GLU A 121 2.97 -11.07 -0.60
CA GLU A 121 3.78 -10.99 0.63
C GLU A 121 2.99 -11.41 1.87
N THR A 122 2.39 -12.61 1.84
CA THR A 122 1.49 -13.11 2.90
C THR A 122 2.12 -13.05 4.29
N ARG A 123 3.39 -13.50 4.42
CA ARG A 123 4.11 -13.49 5.69
C ARG A 123 4.30 -12.08 6.27
N PHE A 124 4.44 -11.07 5.40
CA PHE A 124 4.52 -9.68 5.85
C PHE A 124 3.20 -9.25 6.45
N PHE A 125 2.09 -9.45 5.75
CA PHE A 125 0.76 -9.06 6.22
C PHE A 125 0.29 -9.88 7.42
N GLU A 126 0.60 -11.17 7.51
CA GLU A 126 0.32 -12.02 8.68
C GLU A 126 0.93 -11.44 9.97
N ARG A 127 2.18 -10.98 9.92
CA ARG A 127 2.84 -10.33 11.06
C ARG A 127 2.16 -9.02 11.49
N HIS A 128 1.35 -8.44 10.62
CA HIS A 128 0.55 -7.23 10.88
C HIS A 128 -0.94 -7.54 11.10
N GLY A 129 -1.29 -8.78 11.48
CA GLY A 129 -2.63 -9.17 11.90
C GLY A 129 -3.62 -9.40 10.77
N PHE A 130 -3.16 -9.51 9.52
CA PHE A 130 -4.00 -9.94 8.41
C PHE A 130 -4.09 -11.46 8.36
N VAL A 131 -5.25 -11.97 7.99
CA VAL A 131 -5.49 -13.40 7.76
C VAL A 131 -5.96 -13.64 6.34
N ALA A 132 -5.54 -14.74 5.75
CA ALA A 132 -6.02 -15.14 4.43
C ALA A 132 -7.53 -15.43 4.48
N ILE A 133 -8.25 -15.01 3.45
CA ILE A 133 -9.68 -15.25 3.32
C ILE A 133 -10.00 -15.92 1.99
N GLU A 134 -11.08 -16.71 1.98
CA GLU A 134 -11.71 -17.25 0.79
C GLU A 134 -13.05 -16.56 0.55
N GLY A 135 -13.45 -16.46 -0.72
CA GLY A 135 -14.75 -15.87 -1.10
C GLY A 135 -14.81 -14.35 -0.94
N GLN A 136 -16.01 -13.82 -0.82
CA GLN A 136 -16.29 -12.40 -0.73
C GLN A 136 -16.36 -11.93 0.72
N ALA A 137 -15.71 -10.81 1.02
CA ALA A 137 -15.71 -10.19 2.36
C ALA A 137 -16.89 -9.23 2.59
N VAL A 138 -17.89 -9.23 1.70
CA VAL A 138 -19.06 -8.34 1.72
C VAL A 138 -20.34 -9.12 1.49
N THR A 139 -21.49 -8.52 1.89
CA THR A 139 -22.82 -9.10 1.63
C THR A 139 -23.17 -9.02 0.13
N PRO A 140 -24.15 -9.81 -0.35
CA PRO A 140 -24.61 -9.75 -1.75
C PRO A 140 -25.09 -8.35 -2.18
N GLU A 141 -25.71 -7.61 -1.26
CA GLU A 141 -26.20 -6.24 -1.52
C GLU A 141 -25.03 -5.28 -1.72
N VAL A 142 -24.02 -5.32 -0.86
CA VAL A 142 -22.80 -4.51 -0.99
C VAL A 142 -22.03 -4.90 -2.24
N TYR A 143 -21.93 -6.19 -2.54
CA TYR A 143 -21.32 -6.68 -3.79
C TYR A 143 -22.00 -6.07 -5.02
N ALA A 144 -23.33 -6.05 -5.06
CA ALA A 144 -24.10 -5.47 -6.18
C ALA A 144 -23.85 -3.95 -6.35
N GLU A 145 -23.66 -3.22 -5.24
CA GLU A 145 -23.28 -1.80 -5.31
C GLU A 145 -21.84 -1.61 -5.82
N LEU A 146 -20.88 -2.40 -5.31
CA LEU A 146 -19.48 -2.35 -5.72
C LEU A 146 -19.27 -2.68 -7.20
N LEU A 147 -20.14 -3.50 -7.82
CA LEU A 147 -20.11 -3.77 -9.27
C LEU A 147 -20.27 -2.50 -10.13
N ARG A 148 -20.81 -1.42 -9.58
CA ARG A 148 -20.97 -0.13 -10.27
C ARG A 148 -19.72 0.74 -10.23
N SER A 149 -18.71 0.33 -9.44
CA SER A 149 -17.43 1.05 -9.39
C SER A 149 -16.64 0.86 -10.68
N TYR A 150 -16.02 1.95 -11.15
CA TYR A 150 -15.06 1.93 -12.25
C TYR A 150 -13.62 1.68 -11.78
N ASP A 151 -13.41 1.57 -10.48
CA ASP A 151 -12.07 1.35 -9.89
C ASP A 151 -11.59 -0.09 -10.13
N GLU A 152 -10.36 -0.23 -10.67
CA GLU A 152 -9.78 -1.54 -10.99
C GLU A 152 -9.46 -2.37 -9.72
N GLY A 153 -9.11 -1.75 -8.61
CA GLY A 153 -8.88 -2.46 -7.34
C GLY A 153 -10.20 -2.99 -6.77
N VAL A 154 -11.31 -2.26 -6.91
CA VAL A 154 -12.64 -2.78 -6.56
C VAL A 154 -12.98 -3.99 -7.45
N ALA A 155 -12.65 -3.94 -8.75
CA ALA A 155 -12.83 -5.09 -9.64
C ALA A 155 -11.97 -6.30 -9.23
N GLU A 156 -10.74 -6.08 -8.76
CA GLU A 156 -9.87 -7.13 -8.22
C GLU A 156 -10.42 -7.72 -6.91
N PHE A 157 -10.94 -6.86 -6.02
CA PHE A 157 -11.63 -7.30 -4.82
C PHE A 157 -12.85 -8.20 -5.15
N LEU A 158 -13.64 -7.82 -6.15
CA LEU A 158 -14.80 -8.59 -6.60
C LEU A 158 -14.44 -9.83 -7.43
N ASP A 159 -13.16 -10.04 -7.74
CA ASP A 159 -12.66 -11.17 -8.54
C ASP A 159 -13.28 -11.24 -9.94
N LEU A 160 -13.45 -10.08 -10.60
CA LEU A 160 -14.05 -10.01 -11.93
C LEU A 160 -13.12 -10.56 -13.03
N GLU A 161 -13.68 -11.22 -14.03
CA GLU A 161 -12.93 -11.86 -15.12
C GLU A 161 -11.95 -10.91 -15.83
N ARG A 162 -12.33 -9.63 -16.03
CA ARG A 162 -11.49 -8.64 -16.72
C ARG A 162 -10.15 -8.36 -16.03
N VAL A 163 -10.05 -8.61 -14.72
CA VAL A 163 -8.84 -8.36 -13.91
C VAL A 163 -8.11 -9.63 -13.49
N LYS A 164 -8.61 -10.82 -13.82
CA LYS A 164 -7.99 -12.11 -13.51
C LYS A 164 -6.49 -12.17 -13.80
N PRO A 165 -5.96 -11.65 -14.94
CA PRO A 165 -4.53 -11.66 -15.20
C PRO A 165 -3.69 -10.93 -14.14
N ASN A 166 -4.27 -9.95 -13.44
CA ASN A 166 -3.60 -9.16 -12.40
C ASN A 166 -3.64 -9.85 -11.02
N THR A 167 -4.61 -10.76 -10.82
CA THR A 167 -4.85 -11.40 -9.51
C THR A 167 -4.24 -12.80 -9.40
N LEU A 168 -3.69 -13.35 -10.48
CA LEU A 168 -3.13 -14.69 -10.50
C LEU A 168 -1.98 -14.87 -9.50
N GLY A 169 -2.18 -15.78 -8.55
CA GLY A 169 -1.19 -16.11 -7.50
C GLY A 169 -1.18 -15.16 -6.30
N ASN A 170 -1.98 -14.10 -6.30
CA ASN A 170 -2.17 -13.25 -5.13
C ASN A 170 -3.06 -13.94 -4.08
N THR A 171 -2.77 -13.65 -2.82
CA THR A 171 -3.60 -14.06 -1.69
C THR A 171 -4.47 -12.90 -1.24
N ARG A 172 -5.75 -13.18 -1.02
CA ARG A 172 -6.73 -12.27 -0.44
C ARG A 172 -6.58 -12.28 1.07
N MET A 173 -6.34 -11.14 1.68
CA MET A 173 -6.15 -11.07 3.13
C MET A 173 -6.99 -9.95 3.73
N LEU A 174 -7.43 -10.15 4.97
CA LEU A 174 -8.28 -9.23 5.70
C LEU A 174 -7.78 -9.08 7.14
N ARG A 175 -7.83 -7.85 7.67
CA ARG A 175 -7.59 -7.53 9.08
C ARG A 175 -8.82 -6.83 9.65
N ALA A 176 -9.36 -7.33 10.77
CA ALA A 176 -10.31 -6.60 11.61
C ALA A 176 -9.54 -5.58 12.48
N LEU A 177 -10.11 -4.38 12.68
CA LEU A 177 -9.46 -3.26 13.38
C LEU A 177 -9.98 -3.07 14.79
#